data_2b5d6210146c1c94a9e3a46eaab6b0a3
#
_entry.id   2b5d6210146c1c94a9e3a46eaab6b0a3
#
_cell.length_a   1.000
_cell.length_b   1.000
_cell.length_c   1.000
_cell.angle_alpha   90.00
_cell.angle_beta   90.00
_cell.angle_gamma   90.00
#
_symmetry.space_group_name_H-M   'P 1'
#
loop_
_entity.id
_entity.type
_entity.pdbx_description
1 polymer ?
#
loop_
_entity_poly.entity_id
_entity_poly.type
_entity_poly.pdbx_seq_one_letter_code
_entity_poly.pdbx_strand_id
1 'polypeptide(L)'
;NHPEGIKGAQAIAAAVWLERQKWDGPSCKKKPCTLDEIKKFTEYNFNFSLDEIRPSYTFDVSCQGSVPQAIMAWREGENVLRNAISIGGDSDTIAAMACGISNQPIPEAWTECCRALLPKDLLQINDDFLRFLRTPWKHSYKFGDGLFGGEYPIDKELARSKRKLKQILNFGITDFIDLTEEDELHPYQPYLPEGVNYYRYPIKDCSAPNSLQEVIRLCRKIAEIERNPNRKLYMHCWGGIGRTGTIVACYKLFKKGVGDATMAIQKLREDFFDCPKAKYRRTPETKAQEEFIIQFATLCSSMTESLVIAKQDRIKGSMFGGAIGDALGYAVEFDSWKGVQRKYGEQGITNYQLNDKGIAEISDDTQMTLFTANGLMMGDTRGCMRGIMGYPSCYVVDAYRDWFRTQTEP
;
A
#
# COMPACT_ATOMS: atom_id res chain seq x y z
N ASN A 1 40.61 19.17 -6.69
CA ASN A 1 40.85 18.16 -5.65
C ASN A 1 41.70 18.71 -4.51
N HIS A 2 41.28 19.84 -3.91
CA HIS A 2 41.96 20.40 -2.76
C HIS A 2 41.68 19.54 -1.51
N PRO A 3 42.68 19.23 -0.65
CA PRO A 3 42.50 18.38 0.54
C PRO A 3 41.35 18.83 1.45
N GLU A 4 41.23 20.14 1.69
CA GLU A 4 40.14 20.70 2.51
C GLU A 4 38.74 20.50 1.88
N GLY A 5 38.62 20.59 0.55
CA GLY A 5 37.37 20.28 -0.13
C GLY A 5 36.96 18.82 0.03
N ILE A 6 37.94 17.91 0.06
CA ILE A 6 37.66 16.47 0.34
C ILE A 6 37.21 16.28 1.78
N LYS A 7 37.89 16.92 2.76
CA LYS A 7 37.52 16.87 4.19
C LYS A 7 36.09 17.41 4.41
N GLY A 8 35.77 18.58 3.80
CA GLY A 8 34.47 19.19 3.90
C GLY A 8 33.33 18.25 3.35
N ALA A 9 33.56 17.67 2.16
CA ALA A 9 32.61 16.73 1.57
C ALA A 9 32.43 15.46 2.44
N GLN A 10 33.53 14.95 3.02
CA GLN A 10 33.48 13.81 3.93
C GLN A 10 32.72 14.14 5.22
N ALA A 11 32.92 15.36 5.78
CA ALA A 11 32.20 15.82 6.96
C ALA A 11 30.70 15.88 6.74
N ILE A 12 30.25 16.47 5.62
CA ILE A 12 28.83 16.54 5.26
C ILE A 12 28.26 15.13 5.02
N ALA A 13 28.96 14.26 4.29
CA ALA A 13 28.52 12.88 4.08
C ALA A 13 28.38 12.11 5.40
N ALA A 14 29.31 12.29 6.34
CA ALA A 14 29.21 11.68 7.67
C ALA A 14 28.06 12.23 8.50
N ALA A 15 27.78 13.54 8.43
CA ALA A 15 26.64 14.16 9.09
C ALA A 15 25.29 13.66 8.52
N VAL A 16 25.19 13.53 7.20
CA VAL A 16 24.01 12.91 6.54
C VAL A 16 23.82 11.47 7.01
N TRP A 17 24.91 10.71 7.14
CA TRP A 17 24.83 9.34 7.62
C TRP A 17 24.41 9.26 9.10
N LEU A 18 24.86 10.17 9.96
CA LEU A 18 24.42 10.31 11.35
C LEU A 18 22.92 10.59 11.47
N GLU A 19 22.40 11.51 10.66
CA GLU A 19 20.98 11.83 10.67
C GLU A 19 20.13 10.64 10.25
N ARG A 20 20.54 9.91 9.23
CA ARG A 20 19.80 8.72 8.77
C ARG A 20 19.75 7.60 9.80
N GLN A 21 20.77 7.42 10.64
CA GLN A 21 20.78 6.39 11.68
C GLN A 21 19.75 6.59 12.77
N LYS A 22 19.30 7.81 13.01
CA LYS A 22 18.18 8.07 13.94
C LYS A 22 16.88 7.41 13.51
N TRP A 23 16.73 7.09 12.22
CA TRP A 23 15.50 6.58 11.60
C TRP A 23 15.53 5.07 11.34
N ASP A 24 16.71 4.46 11.21
CA ASP A 24 16.85 3.04 10.85
C ASP A 24 16.63 2.07 12.03
N GLY A 25 16.32 2.57 13.23
CA GLY A 25 16.03 1.78 14.42
C GLY A 25 17.21 0.94 14.95
N PRO A 26 17.02 0.13 16.01
CA PRO A 26 18.09 -0.59 16.70
C PRO A 26 18.69 -1.78 15.92
N SER A 27 18.28 -2.04 14.68
CA SER A 27 18.80 -3.14 13.86
C SER A 27 20.14 -2.85 13.17
N CYS A 28 20.60 -1.61 13.13
CA CYS A 28 21.90 -1.27 12.57
C CYS A 28 23.04 -1.64 13.52
N LYS A 29 23.72 -2.78 13.28
CA LYS A 29 24.83 -3.30 14.10
C LYS A 29 26.14 -2.51 13.95
N LYS A 30 26.18 -1.40 13.20
CA LYS A 30 27.38 -0.56 13.05
C LYS A 30 27.34 0.57 14.07
N LYS A 31 28.47 0.78 14.76
CA LYS A 31 28.66 1.88 15.71
C LYS A 31 28.37 3.22 14.99
N PRO A 32 27.48 4.08 15.51
CA PRO A 32 27.21 5.36 14.89
C PRO A 32 28.46 6.23 14.85
N CYS A 33 28.71 6.90 13.73
CA CYS A 33 29.67 7.96 13.63
C CYS A 33 29.25 9.12 14.53
N THR A 34 30.17 9.67 15.33
CA THR A 34 29.93 10.79 16.23
C THR A 34 30.51 12.07 15.68
N LEU A 35 30.10 13.24 16.20
CA LEU A 35 30.75 14.49 15.87
C LEU A 35 32.26 14.48 16.23
N ASP A 36 32.62 13.75 17.31
CA ASP A 36 34.00 13.58 17.66
C ASP A 36 34.82 12.80 16.63
N GLU A 37 34.16 11.84 15.96
CA GLU A 37 34.78 11.12 14.84
C GLU A 37 34.93 12.02 13.61
N ILE A 38 33.95 12.86 13.29
CA ILE A 38 34.06 13.87 12.22
C ILE A 38 35.22 14.84 12.55
N LYS A 39 35.27 15.32 13.78
CA LYS A 39 36.35 16.19 14.26
C LYS A 39 37.75 15.56 14.09
N LYS A 40 37.91 14.27 14.38
CA LYS A 40 39.20 13.56 14.29
C LYS A 40 39.78 13.54 12.88
N PHE A 41 39.00 13.40 11.84
CA PHE A 41 39.51 13.33 10.48
C PHE A 41 39.50 14.68 9.74
N THR A 42 38.66 15.63 10.19
CA THR A 42 38.54 16.96 9.57
C THR A 42 39.38 18.02 10.30
N GLU A 43 39.63 17.82 11.60
CA GLU A 43 40.19 18.80 12.51
C GLU A 43 39.31 20.05 12.70
N TYR A 44 38.04 20.00 12.24
CA TYR A 44 37.09 21.09 12.39
C TYR A 44 36.69 21.29 13.85
N ASN A 45 36.49 22.55 14.24
CA ASN A 45 35.99 22.89 15.55
C ASN A 45 34.44 22.86 15.58
N PHE A 46 33.89 22.08 16.47
CA PHE A 46 32.44 22.01 16.75
C PHE A 46 32.11 22.45 18.19
N ASN A 47 33.04 23.07 18.89
CA ASN A 47 32.88 23.53 20.28
C ASN A 47 32.46 25.02 20.27
N PHE A 48 31.32 25.32 19.64
CA PHE A 48 30.68 26.62 19.64
C PHE A 48 29.18 26.47 19.48
N SER A 49 28.41 27.45 19.91
CA SER A 49 26.99 27.60 19.57
C SER A 49 26.81 28.63 18.45
N LEU A 50 25.69 28.57 17.74
CA LEU A 50 25.38 29.57 16.71
C LEU A 50 25.26 30.97 17.33
N ASP A 51 24.71 31.08 18.54
CA ASP A 51 24.56 32.35 19.26
C ASP A 51 25.91 33.04 19.54
N GLU A 52 26.93 32.23 19.84
CA GLU A 52 28.30 32.77 20.10
C GLU A 52 28.94 33.34 18.84
N ILE A 53 28.70 32.74 17.67
CA ILE A 53 29.35 33.17 16.43
C ILE A 53 28.60 34.23 15.67
N ARG A 54 27.26 34.33 15.78
CA ARG A 54 26.42 35.30 15.06
C ARG A 54 26.93 36.73 15.12
N PRO A 55 27.38 37.28 16.26
CA PRO A 55 27.84 38.66 16.32
C PRO A 55 29.11 38.96 15.56
N SER A 56 29.92 37.95 15.31
CA SER A 56 31.28 38.10 14.74
C SER A 56 31.52 37.35 13.43
N TYR A 57 30.59 36.50 13.02
CA TYR A 57 30.74 35.73 11.79
C TYR A 57 30.65 36.65 10.56
N THR A 58 31.56 36.48 9.64
CA THR A 58 31.65 37.24 8.39
C THR A 58 31.64 36.29 7.20
N PHE A 59 31.53 36.82 5.99
CA PHE A 59 31.52 36.05 4.75
C PHE A 59 32.83 35.25 4.60
N ASP A 60 32.72 33.91 4.58
CA ASP A 60 33.80 32.96 4.40
C ASP A 60 33.38 31.77 3.55
N VAL A 61 33.92 31.68 2.33
CA VAL A 61 33.64 30.60 1.35
C VAL A 61 34.50 29.37 1.56
N SER A 62 35.41 29.37 2.55
CA SER A 62 36.26 28.22 2.84
C SER A 62 35.44 27.08 3.48
N CYS A 63 35.93 25.84 3.32
CA CYS A 63 35.31 24.70 4.00
C CYS A 63 35.39 24.86 5.53
N GLN A 64 36.44 25.48 6.07
CA GLN A 64 36.60 25.72 7.50
C GLN A 64 35.59 26.76 8.02
N GLY A 65 35.23 27.74 7.16
CA GLY A 65 34.30 28.80 7.50
C GLY A 65 32.81 28.47 7.23
N SER A 66 32.52 27.40 6.52
CA SER A 66 31.13 27.08 6.14
C SER A 66 30.66 25.70 6.64
N VAL A 67 31.47 24.66 6.57
CA VAL A 67 31.05 23.27 6.89
C VAL A 67 30.77 23.07 8.39
N PRO A 68 31.61 23.50 9.34
CA PRO A 68 31.29 23.39 10.77
C PRO A 68 29.99 24.13 11.14
N GLN A 69 29.79 25.33 10.58
CA GLN A 69 28.59 26.15 10.80
C GLN A 69 27.32 25.46 10.28
N ALA A 70 27.38 24.82 9.12
CA ALA A 70 26.27 24.04 8.57
C ALA A 70 25.91 22.83 9.44
N ILE A 71 26.93 22.11 9.92
CA ILE A 71 26.75 20.96 10.82
C ILE A 71 26.15 21.40 12.16
N MET A 72 26.58 22.53 12.70
CA MET A 72 26.04 23.09 13.94
C MET A 72 24.61 23.61 13.75
N ALA A 73 24.29 24.26 12.62
CA ALA A 73 22.95 24.68 12.29
C ALA A 73 21.95 23.52 12.19
N TRP A 74 22.38 22.37 11.66
CA TRP A 74 21.60 21.13 11.68
C TRP A 74 21.44 20.58 13.10
N ARG A 75 22.49 20.63 13.92
CA ARG A 75 22.50 20.03 15.27
C ARG A 75 21.67 20.81 16.28
N GLU A 76 21.66 22.14 16.21
CA GLU A 76 21.03 23.02 17.20
C GLU A 76 19.49 23.09 17.09
N GLY A 77 18.82 22.26 16.27
CA GLY A 77 17.44 22.08 16.53
C GLY A 77 16.41 22.19 15.42
N GLU A 78 15.21 22.65 15.79
CA GLU A 78 13.97 22.43 15.06
C GLU A 78 13.84 23.26 13.75
N ASN A 79 14.60 24.33 13.60
CA ASN A 79 14.54 25.23 12.45
C ASN A 79 15.87 25.35 11.71
N VAL A 80 16.36 24.23 11.18
CA VAL A 80 17.67 24.13 10.52
C VAL A 80 17.91 25.23 9.48
N LEU A 81 16.94 25.51 8.61
CA LEU A 81 17.06 26.57 7.61
C LEU A 81 17.24 27.97 8.24
N ARG A 82 16.41 28.31 9.24
CA ARG A 82 16.49 29.60 9.92
C ARG A 82 17.79 29.72 10.73
N ASN A 83 18.22 28.66 11.38
CA ASN A 83 19.49 28.61 12.09
C ASN A 83 20.64 28.94 11.13
N ALA A 84 20.72 28.25 10.00
CA ALA A 84 21.75 28.47 9.00
C ALA A 84 21.75 29.92 8.43
N ILE A 85 20.58 30.44 8.05
CA ILE A 85 20.48 31.80 7.50
C ILE A 85 20.80 32.87 8.55
N SER A 86 20.47 32.64 9.82
CA SER A 86 20.65 33.61 10.91
C SER A 86 22.10 33.95 11.23
N ILE A 87 23.06 33.16 10.77
CA ILE A 87 24.50 33.39 10.96
C ILE A 87 24.98 34.56 10.07
N GLY A 88 24.33 34.77 8.92
CA GLY A 88 24.82 35.70 7.89
C GLY A 88 26.00 35.14 7.08
N GLY A 89 26.77 36.01 6.48
CA GLY A 89 27.94 35.62 5.66
C GLY A 89 27.53 34.80 4.43
N ASP A 90 28.21 33.68 4.18
CA ASP A 90 27.90 32.72 3.10
C ASP A 90 26.68 31.81 3.45
N SER A 91 25.60 32.47 3.84
CA SER A 91 24.43 31.83 4.46
C SER A 91 23.65 30.92 3.51
N ASP A 92 23.70 31.14 2.21
CA ASP A 92 23.09 30.29 1.17
C ASP A 92 23.81 28.94 1.10
N THR A 93 25.15 28.93 1.04
CA THR A 93 25.96 27.71 1.09
C THR A 93 25.78 26.94 2.41
N ILE A 94 25.82 27.66 3.55
CA ILE A 94 25.59 27.06 4.87
C ILE A 94 24.20 26.44 4.96
N ALA A 95 23.17 27.16 4.49
CA ALA A 95 21.79 26.67 4.48
C ALA A 95 21.60 25.46 3.55
N ALA A 96 22.20 25.49 2.35
CA ALA A 96 22.14 24.37 1.41
C ALA A 96 22.73 23.10 2.03
N MET A 97 23.91 23.19 2.69
CA MET A 97 24.53 22.06 3.38
C MET A 97 23.69 21.58 4.59
N ALA A 98 23.28 22.49 5.46
CA ALA A 98 22.53 22.15 6.68
C ALA A 98 21.18 21.50 6.38
N CYS A 99 20.43 22.03 5.40
CA CYS A 99 19.17 21.44 4.95
C CYS A 99 19.39 20.10 4.22
N GLY A 100 20.50 19.96 3.50
CA GLY A 100 20.88 18.70 2.87
C GLY A 100 21.20 17.57 3.86
N ILE A 101 21.66 17.90 5.08
CA ILE A 101 21.86 16.94 6.17
C ILE A 101 20.50 16.59 6.80
N SER A 102 19.64 17.58 7.03
CA SER A 102 18.39 17.45 7.79
C SER A 102 17.37 16.56 7.08
N ASN A 103 16.66 15.74 7.86
CA ASN A 103 15.50 14.95 7.42
C ASN A 103 14.15 15.60 7.83
N GLN A 104 14.16 16.86 8.25
CA GLN A 104 12.94 17.55 8.65
C GLN A 104 12.00 17.74 7.45
N PRO A 105 10.68 17.54 7.62
CA PRO A 105 9.71 17.79 6.56
C PRO A 105 9.70 19.28 6.21
N ILE A 106 9.78 19.56 4.92
CA ILE A 106 9.67 20.94 4.40
C ILE A 106 8.18 21.28 4.27
N PRO A 107 7.72 22.46 4.74
CA PRO A 107 6.36 22.90 4.55
C PRO A 107 5.95 22.89 3.07
N GLU A 108 4.76 22.38 2.74
CA GLU A 108 4.29 22.24 1.37
C GLU A 108 4.28 23.57 0.61
N ALA A 109 3.85 24.66 1.26
CA ALA A 109 3.87 26.00 0.68
C ALA A 109 5.26 26.47 0.24
N TRP A 110 6.31 26.05 0.94
CA TRP A 110 7.68 26.36 0.54
C TRP A 110 8.12 25.54 -0.66
N THR A 111 7.71 24.29 -0.71
CA THR A 111 7.98 23.42 -1.86
C THR A 111 7.28 23.93 -3.12
N GLU A 112 6.01 24.36 -3.00
CA GLU A 112 5.26 24.96 -4.10
C GLU A 112 5.89 26.24 -4.59
N CYS A 113 6.27 27.15 -3.68
CA CYS A 113 6.95 28.39 -4.00
C CYS A 113 8.29 28.13 -4.72
N CYS A 114 9.11 27.20 -4.21
CA CYS A 114 10.36 26.80 -4.84
C CYS A 114 10.12 26.25 -6.26
N ARG A 115 9.13 25.38 -6.44
CA ARG A 115 8.76 24.82 -7.75
C ARG A 115 8.32 25.89 -8.74
N ALA A 116 7.62 26.94 -8.26
CA ALA A 116 7.17 28.07 -9.10
C ALA A 116 8.32 28.98 -9.55
N LEU A 117 9.39 29.07 -8.75
CA LEU A 117 10.54 29.93 -9.01
C LEU A 117 11.65 29.23 -9.81
N LEU A 118 11.76 27.90 -9.75
CA LEU A 118 12.80 27.17 -10.46
C LEU A 118 12.61 27.23 -11.99
N PRO A 119 13.67 27.44 -12.77
CA PRO A 119 13.68 27.26 -14.21
C PRO A 119 13.19 25.86 -14.59
N LYS A 120 12.46 25.75 -15.70
CA LYS A 120 11.81 24.50 -16.13
C LYS A 120 12.76 23.33 -16.34
N ASP A 121 13.96 23.58 -16.80
CA ASP A 121 15.04 22.61 -16.99
C ASP A 121 15.55 22.05 -15.65
N LEU A 122 15.77 22.92 -14.67
CA LEU A 122 16.19 22.49 -13.31
C LEU A 122 15.06 21.76 -12.60
N LEU A 123 13.82 22.21 -12.74
CA LEU A 123 12.65 21.51 -12.22
C LEU A 123 12.52 20.11 -12.82
N GLN A 124 12.77 19.96 -14.14
CA GLN A 124 12.74 18.66 -14.81
C GLN A 124 13.81 17.71 -14.25
N ILE A 125 15.03 18.21 -13.99
CA ILE A 125 16.10 17.40 -13.38
C ILE A 125 15.69 16.93 -11.98
N ASN A 126 15.11 17.83 -11.17
CA ASN A 126 14.61 17.46 -9.84
C ASN A 126 13.53 16.38 -9.91
N ASP A 127 12.55 16.56 -10.79
CA ASP A 127 11.44 15.59 -10.94
C ASP A 127 11.93 14.24 -11.46
N ASP A 128 12.90 14.23 -12.38
CA ASP A 128 13.53 13.01 -12.87
C ASP A 128 14.33 12.30 -11.78
N PHE A 129 15.01 13.04 -10.91
CA PHE A 129 15.73 12.48 -9.76
C PHE A 129 14.76 11.90 -8.70
N LEU A 130 13.72 12.63 -8.33
CA LEU A 130 12.69 12.12 -7.40
C LEU A 130 12.00 10.86 -7.95
N ARG A 131 11.75 10.82 -9.26
CA ARG A 131 11.21 9.62 -9.92
C ARG A 131 12.19 8.45 -9.86
N PHE A 132 13.47 8.70 -10.12
CA PHE A 132 14.55 7.71 -10.02
C PHE A 132 14.61 7.08 -8.61
N LEU A 133 14.36 7.86 -7.57
CA LEU A 133 14.34 7.36 -6.19
C LEU A 133 13.07 6.56 -5.84
N ARG A 134 11.96 6.81 -6.54
CA ARG A 134 10.63 6.23 -6.24
C ARG A 134 10.27 5.02 -7.08
N THR A 135 10.99 4.76 -8.16
CA THR A 135 10.69 3.68 -9.10
C THR A 135 11.93 2.82 -9.41
N PRO A 136 11.76 1.52 -9.69
CA PRO A 136 12.88 0.61 -9.98
C PRO A 136 13.69 1.00 -11.20
N TRP A 137 13.04 1.64 -12.17
CA TRP A 137 13.63 2.07 -13.44
C TRP A 137 12.93 3.33 -13.95
N LYS A 138 13.65 4.17 -14.71
CA LYS A 138 13.12 5.44 -15.25
C LYS A 138 11.83 5.30 -16.09
N HIS A 139 11.63 4.15 -16.75
CA HIS A 139 10.43 3.85 -17.54
C HIS A 139 9.53 2.84 -16.80
N SER A 140 9.39 3.00 -15.50
CA SER A 140 8.43 2.27 -14.69
C SER A 140 7.55 3.23 -13.89
N TYR A 141 6.47 2.71 -13.34
CA TYR A 141 5.51 3.45 -12.53
C TYR A 141 4.98 2.57 -11.41
N LYS A 142 4.58 3.20 -10.30
CA LYS A 142 3.99 2.52 -9.15
C LYS A 142 2.48 2.40 -9.36
N PHE A 143 1.90 1.22 -9.14
CA PHE A 143 0.44 1.01 -9.23
C PHE A 143 -0.19 0.42 -7.95
N GLY A 144 0.61 0.15 -6.94
CA GLY A 144 0.23 -0.34 -5.61
C GLY A 144 1.42 -0.33 -4.66
N ASP A 145 1.23 -0.69 -3.40
CA ASP A 145 2.33 -0.76 -2.45
C ASP A 145 3.26 -1.93 -2.78
N GLY A 146 4.52 -1.59 -3.08
CA GLY A 146 5.50 -2.56 -3.56
C GLY A 146 5.24 -3.08 -4.99
N LEU A 147 4.27 -2.53 -5.73
CA LEU A 147 3.89 -2.99 -7.06
C LEU A 147 4.29 -1.99 -8.14
N PHE A 148 5.08 -2.44 -9.11
CA PHE A 148 5.61 -1.60 -10.19
C PHE A 148 5.34 -2.21 -11.55
N GLY A 149 4.83 -1.38 -12.47
CA GLY A 149 4.74 -1.68 -13.90
C GLY A 149 5.89 -1.05 -14.67
N GLY A 150 6.41 -1.71 -15.69
CA GLY A 150 7.53 -1.16 -16.44
C GLY A 150 7.83 -1.86 -17.76
N GLU A 151 8.90 -1.39 -18.39
CA GLU A 151 9.41 -2.00 -19.62
C GLU A 151 10.29 -3.23 -19.33
N TYR A 152 10.54 -4.03 -20.35
CA TYR A 152 11.36 -5.22 -20.29
C TYR A 152 12.72 -4.96 -19.60
N PRO A 153 13.16 -5.81 -18.64
CA PRO A 153 14.30 -5.51 -17.78
C PRO A 153 15.67 -5.46 -18.48
N ILE A 154 15.78 -6.00 -19.68
CA ILE A 154 17.01 -5.94 -20.45
C ILE A 154 16.80 -5.29 -21.83
N ASP A 155 17.87 -4.80 -22.41
CA ASP A 155 17.92 -4.18 -23.74
C ASP A 155 18.75 -5.05 -24.71
N LYS A 156 18.77 -4.70 -25.98
CA LYS A 156 19.58 -5.38 -27.00
C LYS A 156 21.09 -5.28 -26.73
N GLU A 157 21.54 -4.21 -26.05
CA GLU A 157 22.95 -4.03 -25.68
C GLU A 157 23.24 -4.68 -24.32
N LEU A 158 24.15 -5.64 -24.30
CA LEU A 158 24.45 -6.43 -23.10
C LEU A 158 24.94 -5.59 -21.89
N ALA A 159 25.78 -4.57 -22.13
CA ALA A 159 26.27 -3.71 -21.07
C ALA A 159 25.17 -2.87 -20.41
N ARG A 160 24.26 -2.33 -21.23
CA ARG A 160 23.09 -1.57 -20.77
C ARG A 160 22.08 -2.47 -20.06
N SER A 161 21.90 -3.70 -20.56
CA SER A 161 21.04 -4.71 -19.96
C SER A 161 21.46 -5.07 -18.54
N LYS A 162 22.74 -5.34 -18.32
CA LYS A 162 23.28 -5.64 -16.98
C LYS A 162 23.06 -4.49 -15.99
N ARG A 163 23.24 -3.24 -16.44
CA ARG A 163 23.06 -2.05 -15.62
C ARG A 163 21.59 -1.87 -15.23
N LYS A 164 20.66 -2.03 -16.20
CA LYS A 164 19.22 -1.88 -15.98
C LYS A 164 18.68 -2.92 -15.02
N LEU A 165 18.95 -4.20 -15.27
CA LEU A 165 18.51 -5.30 -14.41
C LEU A 165 19.08 -5.15 -12.99
N LYS A 166 20.37 -4.79 -12.86
CA LYS A 166 21.01 -4.54 -11.58
C LYS A 166 20.34 -3.39 -10.83
N GLN A 167 19.95 -2.31 -11.51
CA GLN A 167 19.24 -1.20 -10.87
C GLN A 167 17.86 -1.63 -10.35
N ILE A 168 17.10 -2.40 -11.14
CA ILE A 168 15.80 -2.94 -10.75
C ILE A 168 15.94 -3.84 -9.51
N LEU A 169 16.94 -4.72 -9.50
CA LEU A 169 17.21 -5.61 -8.37
C LEU A 169 17.68 -4.84 -7.11
N ASN A 170 18.53 -3.84 -7.28
CA ASN A 170 19.01 -2.99 -6.16
C ASN A 170 17.90 -2.16 -5.53
N PHE A 171 16.79 -1.91 -6.25
CA PHE A 171 15.60 -1.28 -5.71
C PHE A 171 14.84 -2.20 -4.72
N GLY A 172 15.23 -3.46 -4.67
CA GLY A 172 14.66 -4.48 -3.79
C GLY A 172 13.50 -5.24 -4.42
N ILE A 173 13.41 -5.33 -5.74
CA ILE A 173 12.44 -6.19 -6.42
C ILE A 173 12.76 -7.66 -6.12
N THR A 174 11.75 -8.38 -5.65
CA THR A 174 11.81 -9.79 -5.28
C THR A 174 11.02 -10.69 -6.24
N ASP A 175 10.11 -10.10 -7.00
CA ASP A 175 9.20 -10.84 -7.88
C ASP A 175 9.11 -10.17 -9.25
N PHE A 176 9.20 -10.98 -10.28
CA PHE A 176 9.02 -10.55 -11.67
C PHE A 176 7.81 -11.26 -12.29
N ILE A 177 6.93 -10.48 -12.92
CA ILE A 177 5.87 -11.00 -13.79
C ILE A 177 6.15 -10.53 -15.20
N ASP A 178 6.43 -11.51 -16.07
CA ASP A 178 6.71 -11.33 -17.49
C ASP A 178 5.45 -11.63 -18.31
N LEU A 179 4.97 -10.61 -19.03
CA LEU A 179 3.79 -10.70 -19.89
C LEU A 179 4.14 -10.93 -21.37
N THR A 180 5.43 -11.14 -21.70
CA THR A 180 5.87 -11.41 -23.08
C THR A 180 5.73 -12.88 -23.44
N GLU A 181 5.61 -13.19 -24.72
CA GLU A 181 5.67 -14.55 -25.25
C GLU A 181 7.10 -15.10 -25.12
N GLU A 182 7.26 -16.42 -25.16
CA GLU A 182 8.52 -17.07 -24.81
C GLU A 182 9.68 -16.66 -25.73
N ASP A 183 9.42 -16.57 -27.01
CA ASP A 183 10.43 -16.25 -28.04
C ASP A 183 10.40 -14.78 -28.49
N GLU A 184 9.64 -13.92 -27.81
CA GLU A 184 9.47 -12.52 -28.19
C GLU A 184 10.75 -11.70 -27.96
N LEU A 185 11.43 -11.93 -26.83
CA LEU A 185 12.61 -11.18 -26.40
C LEU A 185 13.68 -12.09 -25.80
N HIS A 186 14.92 -11.61 -25.79
CA HIS A 186 16.01 -12.35 -25.15
C HIS A 186 15.72 -12.60 -23.67
N PRO A 187 15.78 -13.85 -23.14
CA PRO A 187 15.40 -14.17 -21.78
C PRO A 187 16.38 -13.56 -20.76
N TYR A 188 15.86 -12.97 -19.70
CA TYR A 188 16.67 -12.45 -18.60
C TYR A 188 16.59 -13.30 -17.32
N GLN A 189 15.68 -14.27 -17.26
CA GLN A 189 15.53 -15.17 -16.12
C GLN A 189 16.84 -15.83 -15.66
N PRO A 190 17.76 -16.27 -16.58
CA PRO A 190 19.04 -16.86 -16.17
C PRO A 190 19.98 -15.89 -15.41
N TYR A 191 19.69 -14.59 -15.45
CA TYR A 191 20.52 -13.56 -14.80
C TYR A 191 19.92 -13.10 -13.46
N LEU A 192 18.80 -13.68 -13.03
CA LEU A 192 18.20 -13.38 -11.74
C LEU A 192 18.96 -14.09 -10.62
N PRO A 193 19.23 -13.41 -9.49
CA PRO A 193 19.86 -14.05 -8.34
C PRO A 193 18.94 -15.05 -7.66
N GLU A 194 19.52 -15.97 -6.90
CA GLU A 194 18.79 -16.90 -6.06
C GLU A 194 17.86 -16.14 -5.08
N GLY A 195 16.64 -16.66 -4.89
CA GLY A 195 15.61 -16.04 -4.04
C GLY A 195 14.73 -15.01 -4.73
N VAL A 196 14.99 -14.65 -6.01
CA VAL A 196 14.09 -13.83 -6.81
C VAL A 196 13.12 -14.72 -7.60
N ASN A 197 11.83 -14.45 -7.46
CA ASN A 197 10.78 -15.23 -8.12
C ASN A 197 10.51 -14.69 -9.54
N TYR A 198 10.28 -15.60 -10.47
CA TYR A 198 9.93 -15.28 -11.85
C TYR A 198 8.67 -16.05 -12.26
N TYR A 199 7.70 -15.31 -12.81
CA TYR A 199 6.42 -15.85 -13.29
C TYR A 199 6.19 -15.33 -14.72
N ARG A 200 5.77 -16.23 -15.63
CA ARG A 200 5.38 -15.85 -16.99
C ARG A 200 3.89 -16.04 -17.20
N TYR A 201 3.25 -14.99 -17.74
CA TYR A 201 1.86 -14.97 -18.17
C TYR A 201 1.79 -14.37 -19.58
N PRO A 202 2.01 -15.17 -20.63
CA PRO A 202 2.24 -14.66 -21.97
C PRO A 202 0.97 -14.04 -22.55
N ILE A 203 1.11 -12.85 -23.09
CA ILE A 203 0.09 -12.12 -23.83
C ILE A 203 0.73 -11.70 -25.15
N LYS A 204 0.10 -12.03 -26.27
CA LYS A 204 0.57 -11.63 -27.61
C LYS A 204 0.74 -10.12 -27.69
N ASP A 205 1.79 -9.66 -28.36
CA ASP A 205 2.07 -8.22 -28.46
C ASP A 205 0.92 -7.45 -29.11
N CYS A 206 0.70 -6.23 -28.64
CA CYS A 206 -0.41 -5.37 -29.05
C CYS A 206 -1.82 -5.96 -28.87
N SER A 207 -1.96 -7.11 -28.19
CA SER A 207 -3.23 -7.81 -27.98
C SER A 207 -3.72 -7.70 -26.54
N ALA A 208 -4.97 -8.09 -26.33
CA ALA A 208 -5.54 -8.34 -25.01
C ALA A 208 -5.21 -9.76 -24.52
N PRO A 209 -5.31 -10.04 -23.21
CA PRO A 209 -5.23 -11.41 -22.69
C PRO A 209 -6.30 -12.32 -23.31
N ASN A 210 -5.98 -13.61 -23.47
CA ASN A 210 -6.89 -14.58 -24.08
C ASN A 210 -7.97 -15.12 -23.12
N SER A 211 -7.79 -14.99 -21.82
CA SER A 211 -8.65 -15.61 -20.82
C SER A 211 -8.87 -14.70 -19.60
N LEU A 212 -10.14 -14.41 -19.32
CA LEU A 212 -10.56 -13.71 -18.09
C LEU A 212 -10.18 -14.49 -16.83
N GLN A 213 -10.24 -15.84 -16.87
CA GLN A 213 -9.92 -16.70 -15.73
C GLN A 213 -8.42 -16.70 -15.41
N GLU A 214 -7.57 -16.65 -16.42
CA GLU A 214 -6.12 -16.53 -16.23
C GLU A 214 -5.76 -15.17 -15.62
N VAL A 215 -6.41 -14.10 -16.06
CA VAL A 215 -6.21 -12.76 -15.46
C VAL A 215 -6.68 -12.73 -14.00
N ILE A 216 -7.76 -13.44 -13.62
CA ILE A 216 -8.15 -13.59 -12.21
C ILE A 216 -7.05 -14.31 -11.42
N ARG A 217 -6.46 -15.39 -11.95
CA ARG A 217 -5.35 -16.10 -11.28
C ARG A 217 -4.14 -15.18 -11.11
N LEU A 218 -3.81 -14.41 -12.15
CA LEU A 218 -2.75 -13.41 -12.11
C LEU A 218 -3.03 -12.32 -11.08
N CYS A 219 -4.25 -11.78 -11.02
CA CYS A 219 -4.65 -10.80 -10.01
C CYS A 219 -4.53 -11.36 -8.58
N ARG A 220 -4.89 -12.63 -8.37
CA ARG A 220 -4.69 -13.30 -7.07
C ARG A 220 -3.21 -13.41 -6.70
N LYS A 221 -2.34 -13.71 -7.66
CA LYS A 221 -0.89 -13.76 -7.45
C LYS A 221 -0.33 -12.37 -7.11
N ILE A 222 -0.74 -11.33 -7.80
CA ILE A 222 -0.37 -9.95 -7.48
C ILE A 222 -0.84 -9.56 -6.07
N ALA A 223 -2.07 -9.92 -5.69
CA ALA A 223 -2.60 -9.66 -4.35
C ALA A 223 -1.86 -10.46 -3.25
N GLU A 224 -1.39 -11.65 -3.53
CA GLU A 224 -0.53 -12.44 -2.62
C GLU A 224 0.80 -11.73 -2.37
N ILE A 225 1.42 -11.21 -3.42
CA ILE A 225 2.69 -10.47 -3.32
C ILE A 225 2.48 -9.16 -2.53
N GLU A 226 1.44 -8.39 -2.84
CA GLU A 226 1.14 -7.11 -2.19
C GLU A 226 0.89 -7.23 -0.68
N ARG A 227 0.33 -8.35 -0.21
CA ARG A 227 0.07 -8.59 1.23
C ARG A 227 1.34 -8.80 2.04
N ASN A 228 2.46 -9.11 1.40
CA ASN A 228 3.72 -9.34 2.09
C ASN A 228 4.62 -8.09 1.97
N PRO A 229 4.85 -7.32 3.06
CA PRO A 229 5.63 -6.09 3.03
C PRO A 229 7.10 -6.28 2.63
N ASN A 230 7.61 -7.52 2.70
CA ASN A 230 8.98 -7.85 2.30
C ASN A 230 9.09 -8.20 0.81
N ARG A 231 7.98 -8.22 0.08
CA ARG A 231 7.96 -8.54 -1.36
C ARG A 231 7.67 -7.29 -2.18
N LYS A 232 8.37 -7.16 -3.30
CA LYS A 232 8.15 -6.09 -4.29
C LYS A 232 8.09 -6.69 -5.68
N LEU A 233 7.03 -6.35 -6.42
CA LEU A 233 6.76 -6.83 -7.76
C LEU A 233 7.24 -5.86 -8.84
N TYR A 234 7.89 -6.39 -9.86
CA TYR A 234 8.09 -5.72 -11.14
C TYR A 234 7.36 -6.49 -12.25
N MET A 235 6.24 -5.95 -12.72
CA MET A 235 5.45 -6.52 -13.81
C MET A 235 5.72 -5.77 -15.11
N HIS A 236 5.99 -6.48 -16.18
CA HIS A 236 6.38 -5.86 -17.44
C HIS A 236 5.88 -6.64 -18.68
N CYS A 237 5.81 -5.93 -19.76
CA CYS A 237 5.81 -6.48 -21.13
C CYS A 237 7.04 -5.93 -21.87
N TRP A 238 7.00 -5.72 -23.18
CA TRP A 238 8.11 -5.06 -23.87
C TRP A 238 8.24 -3.58 -23.44
N GLY A 239 7.18 -2.78 -23.72
CA GLY A 239 7.17 -1.33 -23.47
C GLY A 239 6.72 -0.92 -22.08
N GLY A 240 6.07 -1.80 -21.31
CA GLY A 240 5.46 -1.50 -20.00
C GLY A 240 4.15 -0.70 -20.10
N ILE A 241 3.48 -0.66 -21.25
CA ILE A 241 2.37 0.23 -21.54
C ILE A 241 1.06 -0.53 -21.80
N GLY A 242 0.96 -1.28 -22.92
CA GLY A 242 -0.27 -1.92 -23.37
C GLY A 242 -0.66 -3.11 -22.50
N ARG A 243 0.02 -4.23 -22.64
CA ARG A 243 -0.23 -5.48 -21.88
C ARG A 243 -0.13 -5.25 -20.37
N THR A 244 0.93 -4.58 -19.92
CA THR A 244 1.14 -4.24 -18.52
C THR A 244 0.01 -3.37 -18.00
N GLY A 245 -0.36 -2.31 -18.72
CA GLY A 245 -1.47 -1.43 -18.33
C GLY A 245 -2.81 -2.17 -18.25
N THR A 246 -3.07 -3.08 -19.20
CA THR A 246 -4.29 -3.90 -19.17
C THR A 246 -4.40 -4.70 -17.87
N ILE A 247 -3.33 -5.39 -17.47
CA ILE A 247 -3.32 -6.16 -16.22
C ILE A 247 -3.42 -5.26 -15.01
N VAL A 248 -2.75 -4.09 -14.99
CA VAL A 248 -2.88 -3.11 -13.90
C VAL A 248 -4.31 -2.65 -13.72
N ALA A 249 -5.02 -2.30 -14.81
CA ALA A 249 -6.43 -1.91 -14.74
C ALA A 249 -7.32 -3.05 -14.23
N CYS A 250 -7.11 -4.28 -14.71
CA CYS A 250 -7.80 -5.47 -14.21
C CYS A 250 -7.53 -5.71 -12.73
N TYR A 251 -6.30 -5.51 -12.28
CA TYR A 251 -5.96 -5.66 -10.86
C TYR A 251 -6.68 -4.62 -9.97
N LYS A 252 -6.79 -3.37 -10.43
CA LYS A 252 -7.55 -2.33 -9.71
C LYS A 252 -9.03 -2.69 -9.57
N LEU A 253 -9.64 -3.25 -10.61
CA LEU A 253 -11.01 -3.77 -10.58
C LEU A 253 -11.15 -4.95 -9.61
N PHE A 254 -10.24 -5.92 -9.69
CA PHE A 254 -10.22 -7.09 -8.82
C PHE A 254 -10.10 -6.73 -7.34
N LYS A 255 -9.22 -5.78 -6.99
CA LYS A 255 -8.99 -5.36 -5.60
C LYS A 255 -10.19 -4.65 -4.98
N LYS A 256 -10.96 -3.89 -5.75
CA LYS A 256 -12.15 -3.16 -5.27
C LYS A 256 -13.42 -4.01 -5.23
N GLY A 257 -13.43 -5.16 -5.90
CA GLY A 257 -14.60 -6.05 -5.98
C GLY A 257 -15.75 -5.52 -6.82
N VAL A 258 -15.93 -4.20 -6.88
CA VAL A 258 -16.91 -3.51 -7.74
C VAL A 258 -16.24 -2.30 -8.32
N GLY A 259 -16.28 -2.11 -9.61
CA GLY A 259 -15.67 -0.94 -10.23
C GLY A 259 -16.12 -0.73 -11.66
N ASP A 260 -16.20 0.53 -12.03
CA ASP A 260 -16.34 0.95 -13.41
C ASP A 260 -14.99 0.81 -14.13
N ALA A 261 -15.00 0.18 -15.30
CA ALA A 261 -13.82 0.05 -16.17
C ALA A 261 -13.20 1.42 -16.51
N THR A 262 -14.02 2.45 -16.69
CA THR A 262 -13.60 3.82 -16.97
C THR A 262 -12.75 4.38 -15.83
N MET A 263 -13.19 4.21 -14.60
CA MET A 263 -12.42 4.62 -13.42
C MET A 263 -11.11 3.83 -13.25
N ALA A 264 -11.12 2.53 -13.56
CA ALA A 264 -9.91 1.72 -13.49
C ALA A 264 -8.87 2.16 -14.52
N ILE A 265 -9.30 2.47 -15.75
CA ILE A 265 -8.44 3.01 -16.81
C ILE A 265 -7.95 4.42 -16.45
N GLN A 266 -8.80 5.27 -15.88
CA GLN A 266 -8.39 6.59 -15.43
C GLN A 266 -7.29 6.50 -14.36
N LYS A 267 -7.48 5.69 -13.33
CA LYS A 267 -6.47 5.48 -12.28
C LYS A 267 -5.18 4.85 -12.80
N LEU A 268 -5.26 3.95 -13.78
CA LEU A 268 -4.08 3.45 -14.47
C LEU A 268 -3.32 4.59 -15.15
N ARG A 269 -4.03 5.51 -15.82
CA ARG A 269 -3.42 6.67 -16.50
C ARG A 269 -2.80 7.65 -15.52
N GLU A 270 -3.41 7.85 -14.36
CA GLU A 270 -2.85 8.65 -13.26
C GLU A 270 -1.55 8.02 -12.75
N ASP A 271 -1.51 6.71 -12.48
CA ASP A 271 -0.29 6.02 -12.08
C ASP A 271 0.81 6.07 -13.16
N PHE A 272 0.41 5.97 -14.42
CA PHE A 272 1.33 6.00 -15.55
C PHE A 272 1.83 7.41 -15.88
N PHE A 273 1.15 8.46 -15.42
CA PHE A 273 1.44 9.86 -15.73
C PHE A 273 2.89 10.25 -15.41
N ASP A 274 3.42 9.74 -14.31
CA ASP A 274 4.81 9.98 -13.90
C ASP A 274 5.84 9.23 -14.77
N CYS A 275 5.44 8.28 -15.57
CA CYS A 275 6.35 7.61 -16.51
C CYS A 275 6.68 8.54 -17.69
N PRO A 276 7.96 8.76 -18.04
CA PRO A 276 8.33 9.63 -19.18
C PRO A 276 7.63 9.27 -20.50
N LYS A 277 7.24 8.01 -20.67
CA LYS A 277 6.51 7.54 -21.85
C LYS A 277 5.09 8.09 -21.94
N ALA A 278 4.48 8.53 -20.83
CA ALA A 278 3.15 9.14 -20.81
C ALA A 278 3.06 10.42 -21.66
N LYS A 279 4.19 11.10 -21.90
CA LYS A 279 4.26 12.29 -22.75
C LYS A 279 3.90 12.04 -24.23
N TYR A 280 4.05 10.79 -24.70
CA TYR A 280 3.87 10.42 -26.12
C TYR A 280 3.21 9.06 -26.34
N ARG A 281 2.85 8.34 -25.27
CA ARG A 281 2.15 7.06 -25.33
C ARG A 281 0.95 7.05 -24.39
N ARG A 282 -0.07 6.31 -24.77
CA ARG A 282 -1.31 6.14 -24.01
C ARG A 282 -1.39 4.71 -23.49
N THR A 283 -1.93 4.52 -22.30
CA THR A 283 -2.21 3.20 -21.72
C THR A 283 -3.70 3.06 -21.37
N PRO A 284 -4.37 1.93 -21.65
CA PRO A 284 -3.94 0.86 -22.57
C PRO A 284 -3.70 1.36 -24.00
N GLU A 285 -2.97 0.59 -24.83
CA GLU A 285 -2.58 1.05 -26.16
C GLU A 285 -3.63 0.78 -27.25
N THR A 286 -4.43 -0.29 -27.11
CA THR A 286 -5.37 -0.75 -28.14
C THR A 286 -6.81 -0.81 -27.63
N LYS A 287 -7.77 -0.69 -28.56
CA LYS A 287 -9.19 -0.87 -28.27
C LYS A 287 -9.51 -2.26 -27.70
N ALA A 288 -8.88 -3.31 -28.23
CA ALA A 288 -9.07 -4.67 -27.73
C ALA A 288 -8.67 -4.80 -26.26
N GLN A 289 -7.63 -4.08 -25.81
CA GLN A 289 -7.24 -4.03 -24.41
C GLN A 289 -8.25 -3.28 -23.55
N GLU A 290 -8.81 -2.18 -24.03
CA GLU A 290 -9.87 -1.44 -23.33
C GLU A 290 -11.15 -2.29 -23.23
N GLU A 291 -11.56 -2.95 -24.31
CA GLU A 291 -12.71 -3.86 -24.34
C GLU A 291 -12.55 -5.03 -23.37
N PHE A 292 -11.35 -5.60 -23.29
CA PHE A 292 -11.06 -6.66 -22.32
C PHE A 292 -11.22 -6.18 -20.87
N ILE A 293 -10.78 -4.97 -20.54
CA ILE A 293 -10.95 -4.38 -19.20
C ILE A 293 -12.43 -4.22 -18.88
N ILE A 294 -13.26 -3.82 -19.86
CA ILE A 294 -14.73 -3.69 -19.69
C ILE A 294 -15.35 -5.07 -19.41
N GLN A 295 -14.98 -6.10 -20.17
CA GLN A 295 -15.44 -7.48 -19.94
C GLN A 295 -15.02 -7.98 -18.56
N PHE A 296 -13.79 -7.69 -18.14
CA PHE A 296 -13.27 -8.06 -16.84
C PHE A 296 -14.02 -7.35 -15.69
N ALA A 297 -14.40 -6.08 -15.86
CA ALA A 297 -15.22 -5.35 -14.90
C ALA A 297 -16.59 -5.98 -14.71
N THR A 298 -17.24 -6.39 -15.80
CA THR A 298 -18.53 -7.11 -15.76
C THR A 298 -18.39 -8.42 -14.99
N LEU A 299 -17.32 -9.18 -15.23
CA LEU A 299 -17.05 -10.42 -14.49
C LEU A 299 -16.83 -10.18 -13.00
N CYS A 300 -16.05 -9.16 -12.63
CA CYS A 300 -15.82 -8.81 -11.23
C CYS A 300 -17.14 -8.42 -10.52
N SER A 301 -18.00 -7.66 -11.18
CA SER A 301 -19.31 -7.27 -10.64
C SER A 301 -20.21 -8.49 -10.40
N SER A 302 -20.30 -9.41 -11.37
CA SER A 302 -21.09 -10.64 -11.22
C SER A 302 -20.56 -11.58 -10.12
N MET A 303 -19.23 -11.67 -9.97
CA MET A 303 -18.61 -12.44 -8.88
C MET A 303 -18.95 -11.85 -7.51
N THR A 304 -18.95 -10.53 -7.40
CA THR A 304 -19.28 -9.84 -6.15
C THR A 304 -20.74 -10.03 -5.80
N GLU A 305 -21.64 -9.89 -6.77
CA GLU A 305 -23.08 -10.14 -6.60
C GLU A 305 -23.35 -11.58 -6.15
N SER A 306 -22.74 -12.58 -6.80
CA SER A 306 -22.82 -13.98 -6.41
C SER A 306 -22.33 -14.24 -4.99
N LEU A 307 -21.24 -13.58 -4.55
CA LEU A 307 -20.74 -13.69 -3.19
C LEU A 307 -21.68 -13.06 -2.16
N VAL A 308 -22.31 -11.94 -2.51
CA VAL A 308 -23.31 -11.28 -1.64
C VAL A 308 -24.53 -12.16 -1.48
N ILE A 309 -25.07 -12.73 -2.56
CA ILE A 309 -26.21 -13.67 -2.53
C ILE A 309 -25.86 -14.89 -1.68
N ALA A 310 -24.73 -15.54 -1.91
CA ALA A 310 -24.30 -16.71 -1.14
C ALA A 310 -24.08 -16.40 0.35
N LYS A 311 -23.68 -15.17 0.70
CA LYS A 311 -23.60 -14.73 2.10
C LYS A 311 -24.97 -14.53 2.70
N GLN A 312 -25.91 -13.91 2.00
CA GLN A 312 -27.30 -13.73 2.44
C GLN A 312 -27.98 -15.08 2.66
N ASP A 313 -27.82 -16.05 1.74
CA ASP A 313 -28.38 -17.39 1.87
C ASP A 313 -27.83 -18.15 3.07
N ARG A 314 -26.53 -18.00 3.37
CA ARG A 314 -25.95 -18.59 4.60
C ARG A 314 -26.50 -17.95 5.87
N ILE A 315 -26.70 -16.63 5.88
CA ILE A 315 -27.32 -15.93 7.02
C ILE A 315 -28.76 -16.39 7.20
N LYS A 316 -29.55 -16.44 6.12
CA LYS A 316 -30.92 -16.97 6.14
C LYS A 316 -30.95 -18.41 6.65
N GLY A 317 -30.08 -19.28 6.11
CA GLY A 317 -29.97 -20.68 6.53
C GLY A 317 -29.66 -20.83 8.02
N SER A 318 -28.77 -19.99 8.55
CA SER A 318 -28.42 -19.99 9.98
C SER A 318 -29.62 -19.57 10.85
N MET A 319 -30.28 -18.46 10.51
CA MET A 319 -31.39 -17.93 11.30
C MET A 319 -32.63 -18.84 11.22
N PHE A 320 -33.07 -19.23 10.02
CA PHE A 320 -34.21 -20.10 9.86
C PHE A 320 -33.94 -21.52 10.33
N GLY A 321 -32.72 -22.04 10.10
CA GLY A 321 -32.31 -23.37 10.57
C GLY A 321 -32.31 -23.44 12.09
N GLY A 322 -31.85 -22.38 12.77
CA GLY A 322 -31.92 -22.23 14.22
C GLY A 322 -33.37 -22.27 14.71
N ALA A 323 -34.22 -21.44 14.15
CA ALA A 323 -35.64 -21.37 14.52
C ALA A 323 -36.43 -22.69 14.25
N ILE A 324 -36.09 -23.38 13.13
CA ILE A 324 -36.66 -24.68 12.81
C ILE A 324 -36.23 -25.73 13.83
N GLY A 325 -34.92 -25.73 14.16
CA GLY A 325 -34.35 -26.65 15.16
C GLY A 325 -34.94 -26.44 16.55
N ASP A 326 -35.06 -25.19 16.96
CA ASP A 326 -35.70 -24.78 18.21
C ASP A 326 -37.18 -25.23 18.26
N ALA A 327 -37.97 -24.89 17.25
CA ALA A 327 -39.41 -25.27 17.21
C ALA A 327 -39.64 -26.79 17.19
N LEU A 328 -38.75 -27.57 16.61
CA LEU A 328 -38.81 -29.03 16.64
C LEU A 328 -38.32 -29.57 18.00
N GLY A 329 -37.25 -29.03 18.53
CA GLY A 329 -36.59 -29.42 19.79
C GLY A 329 -37.47 -29.11 21.02
N TYR A 330 -38.05 -27.94 21.03
CA TYR A 330 -38.90 -27.45 22.13
C TYR A 330 -39.99 -28.44 22.55
N ALA A 331 -40.62 -29.08 21.56
CA ALA A 331 -41.68 -30.08 21.81
C ALA A 331 -41.19 -31.37 22.51
N VAL A 332 -39.90 -31.61 22.58
CA VAL A 332 -39.29 -32.81 23.14
C VAL A 332 -38.12 -32.50 24.10
N GLU A 333 -37.96 -31.25 24.46
CA GLU A 333 -36.82 -30.73 25.26
C GLU A 333 -36.57 -31.53 26.56
N PHE A 334 -37.66 -31.96 27.23
CA PHE A 334 -37.59 -32.68 28.48
C PHE A 334 -37.78 -34.20 28.33
N ASP A 335 -37.90 -34.71 27.10
CA ASP A 335 -38.15 -36.11 26.82
C ASP A 335 -36.78 -36.89 26.67
N SER A 336 -36.70 -38.10 27.23
CA SER A 336 -35.60 -38.97 26.91
C SER A 336 -35.75 -39.50 25.47
N TRP A 337 -34.62 -39.90 24.83
CA TRP A 337 -34.66 -40.46 23.46
C TRP A 337 -35.67 -41.62 23.34
N LYS A 338 -35.75 -42.50 24.33
CA LYS A 338 -36.73 -43.58 24.40
C LYS A 338 -38.16 -43.05 24.52
N GLY A 339 -38.36 -41.92 25.17
CA GLY A 339 -39.63 -41.22 25.26
C GLY A 339 -40.04 -40.67 23.90
N VAL A 340 -39.12 -39.95 23.24
CA VAL A 340 -39.28 -39.42 21.89
C VAL A 340 -39.64 -40.54 20.88
N GLN A 341 -38.87 -41.64 20.88
CA GLN A 341 -39.14 -42.77 20.01
C GLN A 341 -40.50 -43.42 20.24
N ARG A 342 -40.94 -43.50 21.49
CA ARG A 342 -42.29 -44.01 21.82
C ARG A 342 -43.42 -43.09 21.29
N LYS A 343 -43.19 -41.79 21.31
CA LYS A 343 -44.19 -40.79 20.95
C LYS A 343 -44.23 -40.50 19.43
N TYR A 344 -43.06 -40.54 18.77
CA TYR A 344 -42.88 -40.11 17.40
C TYR A 344 -42.30 -41.17 16.45
N GLY A 345 -42.02 -42.37 16.92
CA GLY A 345 -41.42 -43.45 16.14
C GLY A 345 -39.90 -43.47 16.16
N GLU A 346 -39.30 -44.43 15.46
CA GLU A 346 -37.83 -44.65 15.47
C GLU A 346 -36.99 -43.48 14.97
N GLN A 347 -37.54 -42.67 14.10
CA GLN A 347 -36.87 -41.47 13.54
C GLN A 347 -36.97 -40.24 14.44
N GLY A 348 -37.77 -40.32 15.54
CA GLY A 348 -38.01 -39.19 16.40
C GLY A 348 -38.99 -38.18 15.79
N ILE A 349 -38.93 -36.93 16.28
CA ILE A 349 -39.81 -35.85 15.79
C ILE A 349 -39.38 -35.37 14.42
N THR A 350 -40.23 -35.42 13.43
CA THR A 350 -39.97 -34.99 12.05
C THR A 350 -40.91 -33.85 11.58
N ASN A 351 -41.97 -33.56 12.34
CA ASN A 351 -42.93 -32.50 12.02
C ASN A 351 -43.14 -31.61 13.24
N TYR A 352 -43.46 -30.36 13.02
CA TYR A 352 -43.78 -29.43 14.08
C TYR A 352 -44.96 -29.90 14.91
N GLN A 353 -44.84 -29.73 16.22
CA GLN A 353 -46.03 -29.80 17.11
C GLN A 353 -46.64 -28.41 17.15
N LEU A 354 -47.92 -28.34 16.77
CA LEU A 354 -48.65 -27.07 16.73
C LEU A 354 -49.50 -26.93 17.99
N ASN A 355 -49.52 -25.71 18.55
CA ASN A 355 -50.43 -25.37 19.65
C ASN A 355 -51.90 -25.24 19.15
N ASP A 356 -52.81 -24.91 20.07
CA ASP A 356 -54.24 -24.76 19.76
C ASP A 356 -54.55 -23.69 18.69
N LYS A 357 -53.59 -22.80 18.42
CA LYS A 357 -53.69 -21.75 17.41
C LYS A 357 -53.05 -22.17 16.08
N GLY A 358 -52.58 -23.42 15.95
CA GLY A 358 -51.89 -23.92 14.74
C GLY A 358 -50.49 -23.36 14.52
N ILE A 359 -49.82 -22.93 15.57
CA ILE A 359 -48.48 -22.34 15.54
C ILE A 359 -47.48 -23.27 16.24
N ALA A 360 -46.31 -23.50 15.63
CA ALA A 360 -45.20 -24.12 16.28
C ALA A 360 -44.55 -23.13 17.25
N GLU A 361 -44.40 -23.54 18.50
CA GLU A 361 -43.76 -22.68 19.52
C GLU A 361 -42.26 -22.74 19.41
N ILE A 362 -41.60 -21.63 19.72
CA ILE A 362 -40.18 -21.47 19.79
C ILE A 362 -39.75 -21.07 21.20
N SER A 363 -38.59 -21.47 21.61
CA SER A 363 -38.03 -21.10 22.92
C SER A 363 -37.36 -19.70 22.92
N ASP A 364 -36.69 -19.40 23.99
CA ASP A 364 -35.84 -18.23 24.15
C ASP A 364 -34.61 -18.25 23.22
N ASP A 365 -34.15 -19.42 22.75
CA ASP A 365 -33.03 -19.55 21.81
C ASP A 365 -33.26 -18.80 20.52
N THR A 366 -34.41 -18.98 19.87
CA THR A 366 -34.79 -18.21 18.67
C THR A 366 -35.03 -16.74 19.00
N GLN A 367 -35.70 -16.45 20.12
CA GLN A 367 -35.94 -15.07 20.54
C GLN A 367 -34.63 -14.32 20.78
N MET A 368 -33.69 -14.87 21.55
CA MET A 368 -32.38 -14.27 21.79
C MET A 368 -31.56 -14.09 20.52
N THR A 369 -31.63 -15.05 19.58
CA THR A 369 -30.99 -14.92 18.27
C THR A 369 -31.52 -13.71 17.50
N LEU A 370 -32.85 -13.49 17.49
CA LEU A 370 -33.50 -12.35 16.82
C LEU A 370 -33.14 -11.01 17.50
N PHE A 371 -33.11 -10.98 18.85
CA PHE A 371 -32.71 -9.79 19.59
C PHE A 371 -31.21 -9.47 19.44
N THR A 372 -30.36 -10.50 19.31
CA THR A 372 -28.95 -10.32 18.92
C THR A 372 -28.83 -9.63 17.57
N ALA A 373 -29.55 -10.13 16.56
CA ALA A 373 -29.55 -9.54 15.22
C ALA A 373 -30.07 -8.10 15.23
N ASN A 374 -31.11 -7.82 16.01
CA ASN A 374 -31.64 -6.46 16.19
C ASN A 374 -30.62 -5.52 16.81
N GLY A 375 -29.93 -5.94 17.87
CA GLY A 375 -28.85 -5.15 18.52
C GLY A 375 -27.73 -4.81 17.54
N LEU A 376 -27.30 -5.76 16.72
CA LEU A 376 -26.28 -5.53 15.68
C LEU A 376 -26.76 -4.51 14.62
N MET A 377 -27.99 -4.62 14.15
CA MET A 377 -28.57 -3.67 13.19
C MET A 377 -28.71 -2.27 13.79
N MET A 378 -29.09 -2.14 15.07
CA MET A 378 -29.12 -0.86 15.77
C MET A 378 -27.74 -0.22 15.86
N GLY A 379 -26.70 -1.02 16.15
CA GLY A 379 -25.31 -0.55 16.21
C GLY A 379 -24.84 -0.02 14.87
N ASP A 380 -25.09 -0.77 13.80
CA ASP A 380 -24.71 -0.38 12.43
C ASP A 380 -25.45 0.91 11.99
N THR A 381 -26.77 0.98 12.21
CA THR A 381 -27.58 2.16 11.88
C THR A 381 -27.08 3.41 12.61
N ARG A 382 -26.81 3.31 13.91
CA ARG A 382 -26.27 4.43 14.70
C ARG A 382 -24.86 4.83 14.26
N GLY A 383 -24.03 3.85 13.92
CA GLY A 383 -22.70 4.07 13.34
C GLY A 383 -22.77 4.86 12.04
N CYS A 384 -23.62 4.46 11.12
CA CYS A 384 -23.85 5.17 9.84
C CYS A 384 -24.39 6.60 10.06
N MET A 385 -25.32 6.80 11.00
CA MET A 385 -25.90 8.13 11.25
C MET A 385 -24.97 9.11 11.97
N ARG A 386 -24.08 8.62 12.84
CA ARG A 386 -23.23 9.44 13.72
C ARG A 386 -21.76 9.46 13.31
N GLY A 387 -21.36 8.64 12.33
CA GLY A 387 -19.96 8.50 11.91
C GLY A 387 -19.06 7.79 12.94
N ILE A 388 -19.60 7.36 14.07
CA ILE A 388 -18.87 6.65 15.14
C ILE A 388 -19.68 5.42 15.54
N MET A 389 -19.09 4.24 15.40
CA MET A 389 -19.69 2.97 15.82
C MET A 389 -19.17 2.60 17.21
N GLY A 390 -20.08 2.42 18.17
CA GLY A 390 -19.76 1.86 19.48
C GLY A 390 -19.42 0.36 19.37
N TYR A 391 -18.98 -0.25 20.47
CA TYR A 391 -18.75 -1.70 20.50
C TYR A 391 -20.06 -2.45 20.23
N PRO A 392 -20.09 -3.41 19.28
CA PRO A 392 -21.29 -4.18 18.96
C PRO A 392 -21.97 -4.83 20.17
N SER A 393 -21.16 -5.29 21.13
CA SER A 393 -21.65 -5.89 22.39
C SER A 393 -22.55 -4.97 23.21
N CYS A 394 -22.32 -3.64 23.20
CA CYS A 394 -23.17 -2.71 23.95
C CYS A 394 -24.60 -2.68 23.41
N TYR A 395 -24.75 -2.71 22.08
CA TYR A 395 -26.06 -2.71 21.44
C TYR A 395 -26.79 -4.05 21.59
N VAL A 396 -26.05 -5.17 21.63
CA VAL A 396 -26.62 -6.49 21.92
C VAL A 396 -27.11 -6.57 23.36
N VAL A 397 -26.37 -6.00 24.34
CA VAL A 397 -26.80 -5.90 25.75
C VAL A 397 -28.09 -5.10 25.86
N ASP A 398 -28.21 -3.97 25.15
CA ASP A 398 -29.46 -3.18 25.19
C ASP A 398 -30.63 -3.95 24.58
N ALA A 399 -30.39 -4.67 23.45
CA ALA A 399 -31.40 -5.53 22.84
C ALA A 399 -31.85 -6.66 23.77
N TYR A 400 -30.94 -7.26 24.54
CA TYR A 400 -31.29 -8.28 25.55
C TYR A 400 -32.08 -7.72 26.74
N ARG A 401 -31.84 -6.48 27.13
CA ARG A 401 -32.69 -5.81 28.11
C ARG A 401 -34.11 -5.62 27.61
N ASP A 402 -34.27 -5.30 26.31
CA ASP A 402 -35.57 -5.22 25.68
C ASP A 402 -36.25 -6.60 25.60
N TRP A 403 -35.47 -7.65 25.25
CA TRP A 403 -35.99 -9.03 25.30
C TRP A 403 -36.45 -9.41 26.68
N PHE A 404 -35.67 -9.15 27.73
CA PHE A 404 -36.03 -9.46 29.12
C PHE A 404 -37.36 -8.78 29.55
N ARG A 405 -37.61 -7.56 29.08
CA ARG A 405 -38.90 -6.89 29.32
C ARG A 405 -40.07 -7.67 28.71
N THR A 406 -39.90 -8.26 27.53
CA THR A 406 -40.95 -9.08 26.89
C THR A 406 -41.26 -10.36 27.68
N GLN A 407 -40.39 -10.79 28.60
CA GLN A 407 -40.59 -11.95 29.45
C GLN A 407 -41.26 -11.57 30.80
N THR A 408 -41.21 -10.30 31.21
CA THR A 408 -41.61 -9.84 32.53
C THR A 408 -42.79 -8.85 32.51
N GLU A 409 -43.00 -8.20 31.38
CA GLU A 409 -44.10 -7.22 31.20
C GLU A 409 -45.17 -7.83 30.26
N PRO A 410 -46.46 -7.87 30.64
CA PRO A 410 -47.49 -8.46 29.83
C PRO A 410 -47.80 -7.67 28.54
#